data_472963b0763bbabc18cd02cec9c79dde
#
_entry.id   472963b0763bbabc18cd02cec9c79dde
#
_cell.length_a   1.000
_cell.length_b   1.000
_cell.length_c   1.000
_cell.angle_alpha   90.00
_cell.angle_beta   90.00
_cell.angle_gamma   90.00
#
_symmetry.space_group_name_H-M   'P 1'
#
loop_
_entity.id
_entity.type
_entity.pdbx_description
1 polymer ?
#
loop_
_entity_poly.entity_id
_entity_poly.type
_entity_poly.pdbx_seq_one_letter_code
_entity_poly.pdbx_strand_id
1 'polypeptide(L)'
;MPTSLVHVLNCSCLITNQTLFTTTVPYKAMWLYLAVLLGLYYFLCWYRERQVVSHLRDKFVFITGCDSGFGNQLARQLDLKGLRVLAACLTEQGADQLRNQTSDRLQTVILDVTKTESVAAATEWVKEHVGDRGTATFLVCLLLSM
;
A
#
# COMPACT_ATOMS: atom_id res chain seq x y z
N MET A 1 -16.07 -24.25 -80.10
CA MET A 1 -16.95 -23.44 -79.30
C MET A 1 -16.68 -23.72 -77.82
N PRO A 2 -15.91 -22.93 -77.15
CA PRO A 2 -15.72 -23.17 -75.72
C PRO A 2 -15.98 -21.89 -74.94
N THR A 3 -17.12 -21.86 -74.25
CA THR A 3 -17.48 -20.78 -73.32
C THR A 3 -17.46 -21.22 -71.85
N SER A 4 -16.76 -22.32 -71.55
CA SER A 4 -16.77 -22.91 -70.19
C SER A 4 -15.48 -22.68 -69.38
N LEU A 5 -14.49 -21.97 -69.96
CA LEU A 5 -13.17 -21.82 -69.28
C LEU A 5 -12.99 -20.50 -68.59
N VAL A 6 -13.89 -19.52 -68.80
CA VAL A 6 -13.78 -18.20 -68.19
C VAL A 6 -14.42 -18.13 -66.78
N HIS A 7 -15.38 -19.07 -66.50
CA HIS A 7 -16.06 -19.08 -65.22
C HIS A 7 -15.27 -19.75 -64.08
N VAL A 8 -14.26 -20.57 -64.37
CA VAL A 8 -13.47 -21.28 -63.36
C VAL A 8 -12.31 -20.40 -62.84
N LEU A 9 -11.83 -19.46 -63.64
CA LEU A 9 -10.75 -18.58 -63.21
C LEU A 9 -11.18 -17.41 -62.31
N ASN A 10 -12.48 -17.08 -62.33
CA ASN A 10 -13.02 -15.99 -61.50
C ASN A 10 -13.42 -16.46 -60.10
N CYS A 11 -13.56 -17.76 -59.90
CA CYS A 11 -13.90 -18.29 -58.55
C CYS A 11 -12.67 -18.54 -57.67
N SER A 12 -11.48 -18.74 -58.30
CA SER A 12 -10.21 -18.90 -57.54
C SER A 12 -9.64 -17.60 -57.03
N CYS A 13 -10.01 -16.46 -57.62
CA CYS A 13 -9.51 -15.16 -57.14
C CYS A 13 -10.28 -14.58 -55.96
N LEU A 14 -11.49 -15.08 -55.70
CA LEU A 14 -12.33 -14.63 -54.58
C LEU A 14 -12.09 -15.41 -53.26
N ILE A 15 -11.42 -16.58 -53.34
CA ILE A 15 -11.13 -17.41 -52.17
C ILE A 15 -9.79 -17.01 -51.52
N THR A 16 -8.90 -16.35 -52.27
CA THR A 16 -7.59 -15.96 -51.73
C THR A 16 -7.63 -14.63 -50.99
N ASN A 17 -8.74 -13.89 -50.97
CA ASN A 17 -8.82 -12.63 -50.23
C ASN A 17 -9.47 -12.70 -48.87
N GLN A 18 -9.93 -13.87 -48.39
CA GLN A 18 -10.56 -14.01 -47.10
C GLN A 18 -9.69 -14.71 -46.02
N THR A 19 -8.47 -15.12 -46.34
CA THR A 19 -7.60 -15.78 -45.34
C THR A 19 -6.42 -14.93 -44.91
N LEU A 20 -6.43 -13.61 -45.15
CA LEU A 20 -5.34 -12.71 -44.77
C LEU A 20 -5.71 -11.79 -43.60
N PHE A 21 -6.71 -12.17 -42.79
CA PHE A 21 -6.98 -11.49 -41.53
C PHE A 21 -6.74 -12.39 -40.31
N THR A 22 -5.86 -13.38 -40.45
CA THR A 22 -5.18 -13.91 -39.28
C THR A 22 -3.96 -13.01 -39.08
N THR A 23 -4.14 -12.05 -38.21
CA THR A 23 -3.11 -11.19 -37.66
C THR A 23 -1.96 -12.09 -37.16
N THR A 24 -0.99 -12.35 -37.99
CA THR A 24 0.34 -12.67 -37.54
C THR A 24 0.87 -11.41 -36.87
N VAL A 25 0.51 -11.21 -35.62
CA VAL A 25 1.13 -10.17 -34.80
C VAL A 25 2.61 -10.52 -34.81
N PRO A 26 3.48 -9.75 -35.51
CA PRO A 26 4.88 -10.12 -35.58
C PRO A 26 5.38 -10.21 -34.14
N TYR A 27 6.14 -11.27 -33.83
CA TYR A 27 6.67 -11.50 -32.48
C TYR A 27 7.33 -10.24 -31.88
N LYS A 28 7.83 -9.35 -32.71
CA LYS A 28 8.33 -8.03 -32.32
C LYS A 28 7.24 -7.13 -31.69
N ALA A 29 6.01 -7.24 -32.12
CA ALA A 29 4.90 -6.48 -31.52
C ALA A 29 4.51 -7.06 -30.14
N MET A 30 4.65 -8.35 -29.90
CA MET A 30 4.40 -8.92 -28.59
C MET A 30 5.33 -8.35 -27.51
N TRP A 31 6.59 -8.15 -27.84
CA TRP A 31 7.55 -7.53 -26.93
C TRP A 31 7.19 -6.06 -26.61
N LEU A 32 6.67 -5.34 -27.61
CA LEU A 32 6.18 -3.96 -27.41
C LEU A 32 4.96 -3.95 -26.48
N TYR A 33 4.00 -4.87 -26.65
CA TYR A 33 2.85 -4.98 -25.76
C TYR A 33 3.27 -5.32 -24.32
N LEU A 34 4.20 -6.25 -24.15
CA LEU A 34 4.74 -6.58 -22.82
C LEU A 34 5.46 -5.38 -22.19
N ALA A 35 6.26 -4.66 -22.96
CA ALA A 35 6.96 -3.48 -22.47
C ALA A 35 5.98 -2.36 -22.06
N VAL A 36 4.91 -2.13 -22.85
CA VAL A 36 3.86 -1.15 -22.52
C VAL A 36 3.09 -1.57 -21.27
N LEU A 37 2.72 -2.85 -21.15
CA LEU A 37 2.01 -3.36 -19.97
C LEU A 37 2.87 -3.24 -18.70
N LEU A 38 4.14 -3.58 -18.77
CA LEU A 38 5.08 -3.43 -17.65
C LEU A 38 5.26 -1.95 -17.30
N GLY A 39 5.44 -1.08 -18.28
CA GLY A 39 5.56 0.35 -18.07
C GLY A 39 4.30 0.94 -17.41
N LEU A 40 3.12 0.55 -17.89
CA LEU A 40 1.85 0.96 -17.32
C LEU A 40 1.69 0.44 -15.88
N TYR A 41 2.08 -0.81 -15.62
CA TYR A 41 2.03 -1.39 -14.28
C TYR A 41 2.96 -0.63 -13.30
N TYR A 42 4.22 -0.36 -13.69
CA TYR A 42 5.14 0.43 -12.88
C TYR A 42 4.65 1.87 -12.68
N PHE A 43 4.09 2.47 -13.72
CA PHE A 43 3.51 3.82 -13.62
C PHE A 43 2.32 3.86 -12.67
N LEU A 44 1.41 2.88 -12.72
CA LEU A 44 0.28 2.77 -11.80
C LEU A 44 0.73 2.51 -10.36
N CYS A 45 1.73 1.66 -10.15
CA CYS A 45 2.31 1.44 -8.81
C CYS A 45 2.90 2.73 -8.25
N TRP A 46 3.71 3.43 -9.02
CA TRP A 46 4.31 4.70 -8.64
C TRP A 46 3.26 5.80 -8.39
N TYR A 47 2.22 5.85 -9.19
CA TYR A 47 1.11 6.79 -9.01
C TYR A 47 0.31 6.49 -7.74
N ARG A 48 0.07 5.21 -7.44
CA ARG A 48 -0.60 4.80 -6.20
C ARG A 48 0.20 5.14 -4.95
N GLU A 49 1.51 4.99 -4.98
CA GLU A 49 2.37 5.39 -3.86
C GLU A 49 2.30 6.90 -3.56
N ARG A 50 2.13 7.72 -4.58
CA ARG A 50 1.97 9.17 -4.38
C ARG A 50 0.61 9.57 -3.81
N GLN A 51 -0.43 8.79 -4.06
CA GLN A 51 -1.80 9.10 -3.60
C GLN A 51 -2.04 8.79 -2.13
N VAL A 52 -1.26 7.91 -1.52
CA VAL A 52 -1.44 7.49 -0.13
C VAL A 52 -1.12 8.61 0.88
N VAL A 53 -0.40 9.63 0.47
CA VAL A 53 0.18 10.63 1.39
C VAL A 53 -0.75 11.79 1.74
N SER A 54 -1.80 12.08 0.96
CA SER A 54 -2.56 13.32 1.13
C SER A 54 -3.63 13.30 2.23
N HIS A 55 -4.08 12.13 2.69
CA HIS A 55 -5.09 11.98 3.75
C HIS A 55 -4.57 11.40 5.06
N LEU A 56 -3.25 11.25 5.21
CA LEU A 56 -2.64 10.63 6.40
C LEU A 56 -2.53 11.56 7.61
N ARG A 57 -2.59 12.86 7.43
CA ARG A 57 -2.40 13.85 8.51
C ARG A 57 -3.45 13.82 9.61
N ASP A 58 -4.64 13.31 9.30
CA ASP A 58 -5.75 13.23 10.25
C ASP A 58 -5.98 11.83 10.82
N LYS A 59 -5.12 10.86 10.43
CA LYS A 59 -5.24 9.49 10.93
C LYS A 59 -4.39 9.27 12.15
N PHE A 60 -4.99 8.64 13.15
CA PHE A 60 -4.31 8.18 14.35
C PHE A 60 -3.80 6.75 14.15
N VAL A 61 -2.56 6.50 14.54
CA VAL A 61 -1.96 5.17 14.52
C VAL A 61 -1.53 4.82 15.92
N PHE A 62 -2.07 3.73 16.47
CA PHE A 62 -1.67 3.21 17.77
C PHE A 62 -0.67 2.08 17.61
N ILE A 63 0.49 2.19 18.25
CA ILE A 63 1.59 1.23 18.13
C ILE A 63 1.98 0.77 19.54
N THR A 64 2.06 -0.53 19.75
CA THR A 64 2.52 -1.12 21.03
C THR A 64 3.97 -1.57 20.93
N GLY A 65 4.71 -1.58 22.06
CA GLY A 65 6.10 -2.01 22.11
C GLY A 65 7.08 -1.02 21.51
N CYS A 66 6.89 0.27 21.84
CA CYS A 66 7.71 1.36 21.30
C CYS A 66 8.96 1.66 22.13
N ASP A 67 9.26 0.89 23.17
CA ASP A 67 10.46 1.10 24.00
C ASP A 67 11.75 0.99 23.20
N SER A 68 11.82 -0.02 22.32
CA SER A 68 13.02 -0.28 21.51
C SER A 68 12.67 -1.08 20.25
N GLY A 69 13.62 -1.21 19.33
CA GLY A 69 13.49 -2.04 18.14
C GLY A 69 12.52 -1.48 17.08
N PHE A 70 11.72 -2.35 16.49
CA PHE A 70 10.87 -1.99 15.35
C PHE A 70 9.74 -1.03 15.69
N GLY A 71 9.11 -1.17 16.87
CA GLY A 71 8.05 -0.27 17.31
C GLY A 71 8.54 1.17 17.41
N ASN A 72 9.71 1.38 17.98
CA ASN A 72 10.36 2.67 18.08
C ASN A 72 10.68 3.26 16.71
N GLN A 73 11.32 2.47 15.82
CA GLN A 73 11.66 2.93 14.47
C GLN A 73 10.41 3.26 13.65
N LEU A 74 9.36 2.42 13.74
CA LEU A 74 8.12 2.63 13.03
C LEU A 74 7.41 3.90 13.52
N ALA A 75 7.33 4.11 14.84
CA ALA A 75 6.75 5.31 15.43
C ALA A 75 7.42 6.58 14.91
N ARG A 76 8.75 6.60 14.87
CA ARG A 76 9.54 7.72 14.34
C ARG A 76 9.30 7.94 12.84
N GLN A 77 9.26 6.87 12.04
CA GLN A 77 9.01 7.00 10.60
C GLN A 77 7.60 7.51 10.29
N LEU A 78 6.60 7.10 11.06
CA LEU A 78 5.23 7.56 10.88
C LEU A 78 5.06 9.02 11.33
N ASP A 79 5.75 9.42 12.39
CA ASP A 79 5.81 10.82 12.83
C ASP A 79 6.46 11.71 11.75
N LEU A 80 7.57 11.28 11.14
CA LEU A 80 8.20 11.98 10.02
C LEU A 80 7.29 12.10 8.79
N LYS A 81 6.41 11.12 8.58
CA LYS A 81 5.37 11.17 7.52
C LYS A 81 4.19 12.09 7.87
N GLY A 82 4.16 12.62 9.09
CA GLY A 82 3.15 13.58 9.54
C GLY A 82 1.87 12.96 10.09
N LEU A 83 1.87 11.65 10.43
CA LEU A 83 0.77 11.01 11.12
C LEU A 83 0.74 11.37 12.60
N ARG A 84 -0.43 11.22 13.21
CA ARG A 84 -0.58 11.31 14.67
C ARG A 84 -0.34 9.92 15.26
N VAL A 85 0.76 9.76 15.96
CA VAL A 85 1.17 8.46 16.49
C VAL A 85 0.88 8.42 17.99
N LEU A 86 0.19 7.37 18.42
CA LEU A 86 -0.03 7.03 19.81
C LEU A 86 0.86 5.82 20.13
N ALA A 87 1.97 6.06 20.79
CA ALA A 87 2.98 5.05 21.07
C ALA A 87 2.82 4.50 22.49
N ALA A 88 2.59 3.19 22.61
CA ALA A 88 2.55 2.52 23.90
C ALA A 88 3.91 1.91 24.23
N CYS A 89 4.47 2.35 25.33
CA CYS A 89 5.74 1.90 25.88
C CYS A 89 5.51 1.13 27.18
N LEU A 90 6.38 0.19 27.49
CA LEU A 90 6.36 -0.53 28.76
C LEU A 90 7.05 0.25 29.88
N THR A 91 8.08 1.02 29.52
CA THR A 91 8.91 1.77 30.47
C THR A 91 8.80 3.27 30.25
N GLU A 92 8.91 4.05 31.32
CA GLU A 92 8.94 5.51 31.24
C GLU A 92 10.19 6.01 30.50
N GLN A 93 11.33 5.32 30.73
CA GLN A 93 12.58 5.67 30.04
C GLN A 93 12.47 5.53 28.53
N GLY A 94 11.83 4.47 28.03
CA GLY A 94 11.58 4.27 26.61
C GLY A 94 10.64 5.35 26.05
N ALA A 95 9.60 5.70 26.80
CA ALA A 95 8.67 6.77 26.43
C ALA A 95 9.37 8.14 26.34
N ASP A 96 10.22 8.49 27.29
CA ASP A 96 10.95 9.75 27.29
C ASP A 96 11.99 9.82 26.17
N GLN A 97 12.70 8.73 25.91
CA GLN A 97 13.65 8.65 24.79
C GLN A 97 12.91 8.85 23.45
N LEU A 98 11.77 8.23 23.28
CA LEU A 98 10.98 8.36 22.07
C LEU A 98 10.45 9.79 21.90
N ARG A 99 9.93 10.40 22.98
CA ARG A 99 9.42 11.77 23.00
C ARG A 99 10.50 12.79 22.64
N ASN A 100 11.72 12.61 23.14
CA ASN A 100 12.84 13.51 22.83
C ASN A 100 13.33 13.42 21.38
N GLN A 101 12.97 12.36 20.66
CA GLN A 101 13.41 12.10 19.29
C GLN A 101 12.31 12.32 18.24
N THR A 102 11.10 12.69 18.68
CA THR A 102 9.91 12.84 17.83
C THR A 102 9.27 14.22 18.01
N SER A 103 8.27 14.51 17.19
CA SER A 103 7.52 15.76 17.25
C SER A 103 6.37 15.71 18.26
N ASP A 104 5.76 16.88 18.53
CA ASP A 104 4.59 17.01 19.41
C ASP A 104 3.34 16.22 18.94
N ARG A 105 3.39 15.66 17.74
CA ARG A 105 2.31 14.82 17.17
C ARG A 105 2.33 13.40 17.70
N LEU A 106 3.45 12.97 18.23
CA LEU A 106 3.59 11.67 18.86
C LEU A 106 3.29 11.79 20.34
N GLN A 107 2.33 11.03 20.81
CA GLN A 107 1.99 10.91 22.22
C GLN A 107 2.36 9.54 22.74
N THR A 108 2.89 9.48 23.96
CA THR A 108 3.30 8.24 24.59
C THR A 108 2.35 7.89 25.74
N VAL A 109 2.05 6.61 25.88
CA VAL A 109 1.30 6.05 27.00
C VAL A 109 2.04 4.84 27.55
N ILE A 110 2.01 4.65 28.87
CA ILE A 110 2.59 3.46 29.50
C ILE A 110 1.56 2.34 29.44
N LEU A 111 1.92 1.23 28.80
CA LEU A 111 1.06 0.07 28.61
C LEU A 111 1.79 -1.22 28.92
N ASP A 112 1.33 -1.90 29.96
CA ASP A 112 1.71 -3.27 30.26
C ASP A 112 0.61 -4.22 29.73
N VAL A 113 0.90 -4.92 28.66
CA VAL A 113 -0.06 -5.84 28.00
C VAL A 113 -0.38 -7.08 28.84
N THR A 114 0.39 -7.36 29.89
CA THR A 114 0.14 -8.48 30.80
C THR A 114 -0.96 -8.18 31.85
N LYS A 115 -1.26 -6.88 32.05
CA LYS A 115 -2.24 -6.41 33.01
C LYS A 115 -3.50 -5.90 32.30
N THR A 116 -4.62 -6.55 32.53
CA THR A 116 -5.92 -6.16 31.93
C THR A 116 -6.36 -4.76 32.33
N GLU A 117 -6.04 -4.33 33.55
CA GLU A 117 -6.33 -2.96 34.03
C GLU A 117 -5.56 -1.90 33.22
N SER A 118 -4.28 -2.17 32.93
CA SER A 118 -3.45 -1.28 32.09
C SER A 118 -3.98 -1.17 30.66
N VAL A 119 -4.46 -2.28 30.11
CA VAL A 119 -5.07 -2.31 28.76
C VAL A 119 -6.38 -1.52 28.74
N ALA A 120 -7.22 -1.66 29.78
CA ALA A 120 -8.47 -0.91 29.88
C ALA A 120 -8.21 0.61 29.97
N ALA A 121 -7.28 1.02 30.85
CA ALA A 121 -6.89 2.43 31.00
C ALA A 121 -6.32 3.01 29.71
N ALA A 122 -5.44 2.27 29.00
CA ALA A 122 -4.90 2.71 27.72
C ALA A 122 -5.98 2.81 26.63
N THR A 123 -6.98 1.93 26.65
CA THR A 123 -8.11 1.97 25.71
C THR A 123 -8.97 3.22 25.92
N GLU A 124 -9.25 3.59 27.16
CA GLU A 124 -9.97 4.82 27.46
C GLU A 124 -9.16 6.06 27.06
N TRP A 125 -7.88 6.06 27.38
CA TRP A 125 -6.98 7.14 26.98
C TRP A 125 -6.94 7.33 25.45
N VAL A 126 -6.87 6.24 24.69
CA VAL A 126 -6.92 6.29 23.22
C VAL A 126 -8.25 6.82 22.73
N LYS A 127 -9.37 6.39 23.29
CA LYS A 127 -10.71 6.90 22.93
C LYS A 127 -10.84 8.40 23.18
N GLU A 128 -10.30 8.89 24.28
CA GLU A 128 -10.30 10.31 24.62
C GLU A 128 -9.49 11.15 23.60
N HIS A 129 -8.32 10.63 23.19
CA HIS A 129 -7.42 11.35 22.27
C HIS A 129 -7.84 11.25 20.80
N VAL A 130 -8.43 10.14 20.39
CA VAL A 130 -8.94 9.95 19.03
C VAL A 130 -10.28 10.67 18.84
N GLY A 131 -11.12 10.68 19.88
CA GLY A 131 -12.46 11.30 19.83
C GLY A 131 -13.29 10.77 18.65
N ASP A 132 -14.31 11.54 18.28
CA ASP A 132 -15.21 11.24 17.17
C ASP A 132 -14.60 11.53 15.77
N ARG A 133 -13.37 12.01 15.71
CA ARG A 133 -12.75 12.58 14.51
C ARG A 133 -11.89 11.63 13.69
N GLY A 134 -11.65 10.40 14.12
CA GLY A 134 -10.66 9.59 13.45
C GLY A 134 -10.93 8.10 13.40
N THR A 135 -10.68 7.52 12.24
CA THR A 135 -10.48 6.09 12.12
C THR A 135 -9.12 5.75 12.72
N ALA A 136 -9.10 5.23 13.94
CA ALA A 136 -7.87 4.72 14.55
C ALA A 136 -7.47 3.41 13.86
N THR A 137 -6.33 3.40 13.20
CA THR A 137 -5.74 2.17 12.71
C THR A 137 -4.86 1.58 13.82
N PHE A 138 -5.29 0.49 14.41
CA PHE A 138 -4.51 -0.23 15.42
C PHE A 138 -3.44 -1.07 14.72
N LEU A 139 -2.19 -0.72 14.91
CA LEU A 139 -1.05 -1.54 14.53
C LEU A 139 -0.44 -2.12 15.80
N VAL A 140 -0.81 -3.36 16.12
CA VAL A 140 -0.22 -4.09 17.23
C VAL A 140 1.13 -4.64 16.78
N CYS A 141 2.21 -3.94 17.09
CA CYS A 141 3.56 -4.44 16.89
C CYS A 141 4.00 -5.18 18.19
N LEU A 142 3.48 -6.39 18.40
CA LEU A 142 3.97 -7.31 19.42
C LEU A 142 5.31 -7.86 18.94
N LEU A 143 6.38 -7.11 19.11
CA LEU A 143 7.71 -7.68 19.08
C LEU A 143 8.11 -7.99 20.50
N LEU A 144 8.02 -9.28 20.79
CA LEU A 144 8.79 -9.92 21.85
C LEU A 144 10.23 -9.42 21.76
N SER A 145 10.60 -8.54 22.66
CA SER A 145 11.99 -8.28 22.98
C SER A 145 12.49 -9.55 23.69
N MET A 146 13.14 -10.44 22.96
CA MET A 146 14.10 -11.35 23.56
C MET A 146 15.38 -10.60 23.85
#